data_20e4febfd060b543e9d3ab02cf342c9c
#
_entry.id   20e4febfd060b543e9d3ab02cf342c9c
#
_cell.length_a   1.000
_cell.length_b   1.000
_cell.length_c   1.000
_cell.angle_alpha   90.00
_cell.angle_beta   90.00
_cell.angle_gamma   90.00
#
_symmetry.space_group_name_H-M   'P 1'
#
loop_
_entity.id
_entity.type
_entity.pdbx_description
1 polymer ?
#
loop_
_entity_poly.entity_id
_entity_poly.type
_entity_poly.pdbx_seq_one_letter_code
_entity_poly.pdbx_strand_id
1 'polypeptide(L)' 'MLGKQVKSRAEEARVAVRNIRRDANEAAKKAQKASEITEDELKDMLEKIQKITDKSIAQIDALMEEKEKELMAF' A
#
# COMPACT_ATOMS: atom_id res chain seq x y z
N MET A 1 -21.55 14.41 -5.17
CA MET A 1 -20.38 15.13 -4.65
C MET A 1 -19.66 14.39 -3.54
N LEU A 2 -20.39 13.83 -2.59
CA LEU A 2 -19.78 13.01 -1.54
C LEU A 2 -19.03 11.80 -2.09
N GLY A 3 -19.52 11.18 -3.15
CA GLY A 3 -18.88 10.04 -3.80
C GLY A 3 -17.52 10.39 -4.43
N LYS A 4 -17.38 11.58 -4.98
CA LYS A 4 -16.11 12.04 -5.58
C LYS A 4 -15.05 12.27 -4.51
N GLN A 5 -15.41 12.81 -3.36
CA GLN A 5 -14.49 13.04 -2.25
C GLN A 5 -13.98 11.72 -1.67
N VAL A 6 -14.85 10.73 -1.50
CA VAL A 6 -14.48 9.40 -1.01
C VAL A 6 -13.51 8.72 -1.97
N LYS A 7 -13.80 8.74 -3.26
CA LYS A 7 -12.92 8.16 -4.29
C LYS A 7 -11.57 8.86 -4.34
N SER A 8 -11.54 10.19 -4.24
CA SER A 8 -10.32 10.98 -4.26
C SER A 8 -9.43 10.65 -3.06
N ARG A 9 -10.01 10.53 -1.87
CA ARG A 9 -9.27 10.15 -0.65
C ARG A 9 -8.72 8.73 -0.73
N ALA A 10 -9.51 7.79 -1.25
CA ALA A 10 -9.06 6.42 -1.44
C ALA A 10 -7.91 6.37 -2.43
N GLU A 11 -7.98 7.13 -3.52
CA GLU A 11 -6.90 7.21 -4.51
C GLU A 11 -5.64 7.81 -3.90
N GLU A 12 -5.75 8.87 -3.13
CA GLU A 12 -4.63 9.48 -2.42
C GLU A 12 -3.97 8.49 -1.46
N ALA A 13 -4.79 7.73 -0.73
CA ALA A 13 -4.28 6.70 0.18
C ALA A 13 -3.54 5.60 -0.57
N ARG A 14 -4.06 5.15 -1.71
CA ARG A 14 -3.40 4.15 -2.55
C ARG A 14 -2.07 4.65 -3.10
N VAL A 15 -2.04 5.89 -3.55
CA VAL A 15 -0.80 6.52 -4.03
C VAL A 15 0.22 6.62 -2.92
N ALA A 16 -0.19 7.02 -1.72
CA ALA A 16 0.69 7.08 -0.55
C ALA A 16 1.27 5.71 -0.22
N VAL A 17 0.43 4.65 -0.23
CA VAL A 17 0.88 3.28 0.02
C VAL A 17 1.88 2.82 -1.04
N ARG A 18 1.63 3.12 -2.31
CA ARG A 18 2.55 2.78 -3.40
C ARG A 18 3.89 3.51 -3.27
N ASN A 19 3.87 4.77 -2.87
CA ASN A 19 5.09 5.55 -2.66
C ASN A 19 5.90 4.98 -1.50
N ILE A 20 5.26 4.63 -0.40
CA ILE A 20 5.91 3.98 0.74
C ILE A 20 6.53 2.65 0.32
N ARG A 21 5.81 1.84 -0.47
CA ARG A 21 6.33 0.58 -1.00
C ARG A 21 7.57 0.81 -1.85
N ARG A 22 7.54 1.77 -2.76
CA ARG A 22 8.67 2.09 -3.63
C ARG A 22 9.88 2.52 -2.80
N ASP A 23 9.68 3.41 -1.83
CA ASP A 23 10.76 3.88 -0.96
C ASP A 23 11.34 2.73 -0.14
N ALA A 24 10.49 1.85 0.40
CA ALA A 24 10.93 0.68 1.16
C ALA A 24 11.71 -0.29 0.26
N ASN A 25 11.25 -0.53 -0.97
CA ASN A 25 11.95 -1.37 -1.93
C ASN A 25 13.33 -0.80 -2.27
N GLU A 26 13.42 0.51 -2.49
CA GLU A 26 14.69 1.18 -2.78
C GLU A 26 15.65 1.09 -1.60
N ALA A 27 15.14 1.30 -0.38
CA ALA A 27 15.95 1.18 0.84
C ALA A 27 16.49 -0.24 1.00
N ALA A 28 15.67 -1.26 0.76
CA ALA A 28 16.08 -2.66 0.83
C ALA A 28 17.16 -2.97 -0.22
N LYS A 29 17.01 -2.47 -1.44
CA LYS A 29 18.00 -2.65 -2.52
C LYS A 29 19.33 -1.97 -2.18
N LYS A 30 19.28 -0.77 -1.60
CA LYS A 30 20.48 -0.06 -1.15
C LYS A 30 21.22 -0.82 -0.05
N ALA A 31 20.48 -1.37 0.91
CA ALA A 31 21.05 -2.17 1.97
C ALA A 31 21.77 -3.41 1.42
N GLN A 32 21.21 -4.06 0.41
CA GLN A 32 21.82 -5.21 -0.23
C GLN A 32 23.09 -4.80 -0.99
N LYS A 33 23.07 -3.69 -1.72
CA LYS A 33 24.25 -3.17 -2.42
C LYS A 33 25.37 -2.79 -1.46
N ALA A 34 25.03 -2.28 -0.28
CA ALA A 34 25.98 -1.94 0.76
C ALA A 34 26.44 -3.17 1.56
N SER A 35 26.01 -4.36 1.17
CA SER A 35 26.32 -5.64 1.85
C SER A 35 25.84 -5.69 3.30
N GLU A 36 24.84 -4.89 3.66
CA GLU A 36 24.21 -4.93 4.98
C GLU A 36 23.28 -6.13 5.13
N ILE A 37 22.69 -6.58 4.02
CA ILE A 37 21.81 -7.75 3.97
C ILE A 37 22.23 -8.63 2.77
N THR A 38 21.86 -9.91 2.85
CA THR A 38 22.10 -10.87 1.77
C THR A 38 21.00 -10.77 0.70
N GLU A 39 21.20 -11.41 -0.45
CA GLU A 39 20.20 -11.50 -1.50
C GLU A 39 18.92 -12.19 -1.01
N ASP A 40 19.06 -13.23 -0.19
CA ASP A 40 17.94 -13.97 0.39
C ASP A 40 17.14 -13.06 1.35
N GLU A 41 17.84 -12.30 2.18
CA GLU A 41 17.21 -11.32 3.08
C GLU A 41 16.49 -10.24 2.29
N LEU A 42 17.10 -9.76 1.20
CA LEU A 42 16.45 -8.78 0.31
C LEU A 42 15.14 -9.34 -0.25
N LYS A 43 15.16 -10.57 -0.73
CA LYS A 43 13.98 -11.23 -1.28
C LYS A 43 12.86 -11.34 -0.24
N ASP A 44 13.21 -11.76 0.98
CA ASP A 44 12.25 -11.83 2.09
C ASP A 44 11.66 -10.47 2.43
N MET A 45 12.48 -9.43 2.46
CA MET A 45 12.03 -8.06 2.72
C MET A 45 11.07 -7.58 1.64
N LEU A 46 11.37 -7.81 0.39
CA LEU A 46 10.51 -7.42 -0.74
C LEU A 46 9.16 -8.15 -0.67
N GLU A 47 9.15 -9.43 -0.33
CA GLU A 47 7.92 -10.19 -0.14
C GLU A 47 7.07 -9.64 1.00
N LYS A 48 7.68 -9.32 2.13
CA LYS A 48 6.99 -8.72 3.27
C LYS A 48 6.39 -7.36 2.93
N ILE A 49 7.16 -6.52 2.23
CA ILE A 49 6.71 -5.20 1.78
C ILE A 49 5.49 -5.37 0.86
N GLN A 50 5.55 -6.32 -0.08
CA GLN A 50 4.45 -6.58 -1.00
C GLN A 50 3.19 -7.06 -0.26
N LYS A 51 3.33 -7.96 0.70
CA LYS A 51 2.20 -8.45 1.52
C LYS A 51 1.55 -7.34 2.31
N ILE A 52 2.34 -6.49 2.95
CA ILE A 52 1.84 -5.34 3.71
C ILE A 52 1.12 -4.37 2.79
N THR A 53 1.68 -4.11 1.61
CA THR A 53 1.09 -3.22 0.61
C THR A 53 -0.26 -3.75 0.14
N ASP A 54 -0.32 -5.03 -0.23
CA ASP A 54 -1.56 -5.68 -0.69
C ASP A 54 -2.63 -5.65 0.39
N LYS A 55 -2.26 -5.93 1.63
CA LYS A 55 -3.17 -5.88 2.77
C LYS A 55 -3.71 -4.47 3.01
N SER A 56 -2.84 -3.46 2.92
CA SER A 56 -3.24 -2.06 3.09
C SER A 56 -4.20 -1.62 2.00
N ILE A 57 -3.94 -1.98 0.75
CA ILE A 57 -4.83 -1.66 -0.37
C ILE A 57 -6.17 -2.37 -0.21
N ALA A 58 -6.17 -3.63 0.20
CA ALA A 58 -7.39 -4.38 0.45
C ALA A 58 -8.24 -3.74 1.56
N GLN A 59 -7.61 -3.24 2.62
CA GLN A 59 -8.30 -2.53 3.69
C GLN A 59 -8.92 -1.22 3.19
N ILE A 60 -8.21 -0.48 2.36
CA ILE A 60 -8.71 0.76 1.76
C ILE A 60 -9.94 0.47 0.89
N ASP A 61 -9.87 -0.56 0.07
CA ASP A 61 -10.98 -0.98 -0.79
C ASP A 61 -12.20 -1.43 0.02
N ALA A 62 -11.98 -2.19 1.09
CA ALA A 62 -13.05 -2.64 1.99
C ALA A 62 -13.74 -1.47 2.68
N LEU A 63 -12.96 -0.49 3.16
CA LEU A 63 -13.51 0.71 3.78
C LEU A 63 -14.33 1.53 2.79
N MET A 64 -13.87 1.62 1.55
CA MET A 64 -14.58 2.35 0.50
C MET A 64 -15.91 1.65 0.18
N GLU A 65 -15.93 0.33 0.08
CA GLU A 65 -17.16 -0.44 -0.14
C GLU A 65 -18.16 -0.26 1.00
N GLU A 66 -17.70 -0.29 2.25
CA GLU A 66 -18.56 -0.06 3.40
C GLU A 66 -19.23 1.31 3.36
N LYS A 67 -18.45 2.34 3.02
CA LYS A 67 -18.99 3.71 2.93
C LYS A 67 -19.96 3.85 1.77
N GLU A 68 -19.71 3.22 0.64
CA GLU A 68 -20.63 3.21 -0.49
C GLU A 68 -21.94 2.51 -0.13
N LYS A 69 -21.89 1.39 0.60
CA LYS A 69 -23.07 0.67 1.08
C LYS A 69 -23.87 1.52 2.05
N GLU A 70 -23.24 2.20 2.98
CA GLU A 70 -23.89 3.11 3.91
C GLU A 70 -24.62 4.23 3.19
N LEU A 71 -24.01 4.80 2.16
CA LEU A 71 -24.62 5.85 1.35
C LEU A 71 -25.80 5.33 0.52
N MET A 72 -25.76 4.08 0.08
CA MET A 72 -26.83 3.45 -0.67
C MET A 72 -28.00 2.98 0.20
N ALA A 73 -27.78 2.80 1.50
CA ALA A 73 -28.80 2.34 2.43
C ALA A 73 -29.89 3.39 2.69
N PHE A 74 -29.68 4.60 2.26
CA PHE A 74 -30.66 5.68 2.36
C PHE A 74 -31.35 5.92 1.02
#